data_ce08394bfd6e511c979fffd127de0a3b
#
_entry.id   ce08394bfd6e511c979fffd127de0a3b
#
_cell.length_a   1.000
_cell.length_b   1.000
_cell.length_c   1.000
_cell.angle_alpha   90.00
_cell.angle_beta   90.00
_cell.angle_gamma   90.00
#
_symmetry.space_group_name_H-M   'P 1'
#
loop_
_entity.id
_entity.type
_entity.pdbx_description
1 polymer ?
#
loop_
_entity_poly.entity_id
_entity_poly.type
_entity_poly.pdbx_seq_one_letter_code
_entity_poly.pdbx_strand_id
1 'polypeptide(L)'
;MNTFSETSRARLKTCHRDLQTLFAHVIQEFDCTIVCGHRDKEAQDQAYAEGKSKLKYPQSKHNRIPSWAVDAAPYEPGGIDWSKSQMLFFAGYVKGVADRLYVIGTMSHRIRLGADWNQNND
;
A
#
# COMPACT_ATOMS: atom_id res chain seq x y z
N MET A 1 12.49 1.35 -17.19
CA MET A 1 12.12 1.65 -15.79
C MET A 1 10.64 1.95 -15.70
N ASN A 2 9.98 1.37 -14.72
CA ASN A 2 8.55 1.58 -14.54
C ASN A 2 8.29 2.92 -13.87
N THR A 3 7.12 3.48 -14.12
CA THR A 3 6.66 4.68 -13.44
C THR A 3 5.20 4.49 -13.04
N PHE A 4 4.80 5.18 -11.98
CA PHE A 4 3.39 5.15 -11.56
C PHE A 4 2.52 5.96 -12.52
N SER A 5 1.27 5.51 -12.66
CA SER A 5 0.26 6.31 -13.33
C SER A 5 0.00 7.58 -12.52
N GLU A 6 -0.65 8.54 -13.15
CA GLU A 6 -1.01 9.78 -12.48
C GLU A 6 -1.91 9.52 -11.27
N THR A 7 -2.87 8.60 -11.42
CA THR A 7 -3.75 8.22 -10.32
C THR A 7 -2.99 7.60 -9.15
N SER A 8 -2.06 6.68 -9.45
CA SER A 8 -1.24 6.06 -8.41
C SER A 8 -0.38 7.09 -7.69
N ARG A 9 0.22 8.01 -8.44
CA ARG A 9 1.02 9.08 -7.83
C ARG A 9 0.20 9.94 -6.89
N ALA A 10 -1.02 10.30 -7.31
CA ALA A 10 -1.89 11.12 -6.48
C ALA A 10 -2.26 10.40 -5.18
N ARG A 11 -2.55 9.11 -5.27
CA ARG A 11 -2.88 8.31 -4.08
C ARG A 11 -1.68 8.17 -3.15
N LEU A 12 -0.50 7.92 -3.70
CA LEU A 12 0.71 7.76 -2.91
C LEU A 12 1.08 9.05 -2.17
N LYS A 13 0.82 10.20 -2.75
CA LYS A 13 1.08 11.49 -2.12
C LYS A 13 0.30 11.69 -0.82
N THR A 14 -0.80 10.99 -0.64
CA THR A 14 -1.60 11.10 0.59
C THR A 14 -1.02 10.29 1.74
N CYS A 15 0.01 9.52 1.48
CA CYS A 15 0.60 8.61 2.45
C CYS A 15 1.78 9.23 3.18
N HIS A 16 2.11 8.64 4.34
CA HIS A 16 3.28 9.00 5.10
C HIS A 16 4.53 8.94 4.23
N ARG A 17 5.48 9.81 4.53
CA ARG A 17 6.73 9.94 3.78
C ARG A 17 7.45 8.61 3.58
N ASP A 18 7.51 7.77 4.61
CA ASP A 18 8.18 6.47 4.50
C ASP A 18 7.52 5.59 3.44
N LEU A 19 6.19 5.62 3.35
CA LEU A 19 5.49 4.85 2.32
C LEU A 19 5.77 5.40 0.93
N GLN A 20 5.86 6.70 0.79
CA GLN A 20 6.23 7.30 -0.49
C GLN A 20 7.64 6.90 -0.91
N THR A 21 8.58 6.94 0.04
CA THR A 21 9.97 6.53 -0.21
C THR A 21 10.04 5.06 -0.61
N LEU A 22 9.33 4.21 0.12
CA LEU A 22 9.31 2.77 -0.16
C LEU A 22 8.87 2.50 -1.60
N PHE A 23 7.74 3.04 -2.00
CA PHE A 23 7.18 2.74 -3.31
C PHE A 23 7.91 3.44 -4.45
N ALA A 24 8.63 4.53 -4.17
CA ALA A 24 9.54 5.09 -5.16
C ALA A 24 10.67 4.12 -5.50
N HIS A 25 11.10 3.32 -4.54
CA HIS A 25 12.10 2.27 -4.79
C HIS A 25 11.48 1.03 -5.44
N VAL A 26 10.33 0.61 -4.94
CA VAL A 26 9.67 -0.59 -5.45
C VAL A 26 9.36 -0.47 -6.94
N ILE A 27 8.80 0.66 -7.36
CA ILE A 27 8.35 0.83 -8.75
C ILE A 27 9.49 0.70 -9.75
N GLN A 28 10.72 1.00 -9.35
CA GLN A 28 11.85 0.93 -10.26
C GLN A 28 12.09 -0.47 -10.78
N GLU A 29 11.81 -1.48 -9.96
CA GLU A 29 12.10 -2.87 -10.31
C GLU A 29 10.85 -3.74 -10.45
N PHE A 30 9.76 -3.35 -9.84
CA PHE A 30 8.55 -4.16 -9.82
C PHE A 30 7.36 -3.27 -10.15
N ASP A 31 6.74 -3.51 -11.30
CA ASP A 31 5.61 -2.69 -11.71
C ASP A 31 4.41 -2.95 -10.82
N CYS A 32 3.79 -1.87 -10.36
CA CYS A 32 2.68 -1.97 -9.44
C CYS A 32 1.81 -0.73 -9.53
N THR A 33 0.62 -0.83 -8.94
CA THR A 33 -0.32 0.28 -8.87
C THR A 33 -0.67 0.54 -7.40
N ILE A 34 -0.91 1.79 -7.07
CA ILE A 34 -1.40 2.17 -5.75
C ILE A 34 -2.92 2.17 -5.82
N VAL A 35 -3.53 1.29 -5.05
CA VAL A 35 -4.98 1.11 -5.06
C VAL A 35 -5.66 2.06 -4.10
N CYS A 36 -5.04 2.31 -2.95
CA CYS A 36 -5.63 3.17 -1.94
C CYS A 36 -4.55 3.76 -1.04
N GLY A 37 -4.62 5.06 -0.79
CA GLY A 37 -3.82 5.75 0.21
C GLY A 37 -4.73 6.20 1.34
N HIS A 38 -4.90 7.52 1.51
CA HIS A 38 -5.79 8.05 2.52
C HIS A 38 -7.26 7.72 2.22
N ARG A 39 -7.99 7.36 3.26
CA ARG A 39 -9.44 7.21 3.21
C ARG A 39 -10.08 8.17 4.21
N ASP A 40 -11.00 9.01 3.72
CA ASP A 40 -11.77 9.88 4.60
C ASP A 40 -12.91 9.09 5.25
N LYS A 41 -13.74 9.79 6.03
CA LYS A 41 -14.82 9.15 6.75
C LYS A 41 -15.79 8.44 5.80
N GLU A 42 -16.18 9.09 4.73
CA GLU A 42 -17.14 8.54 3.78
C GLU A 42 -16.58 7.27 3.12
N ALA A 43 -15.33 7.32 2.67
CA ALA A 43 -14.69 6.17 2.04
C ALA A 43 -14.53 5.03 3.03
N GLN A 44 -14.19 5.32 4.29
CA GLN A 44 -14.04 4.30 5.31
C GLN A 44 -15.39 3.67 5.66
N ASP A 45 -16.42 4.47 5.80
CA ASP A 45 -17.76 3.97 6.08
C ASP A 45 -18.23 3.03 4.97
N GLN A 46 -17.94 3.37 3.72
CA GLN A 46 -18.29 2.54 2.58
C GLN A 46 -17.49 1.23 2.59
N ALA A 47 -16.18 1.30 2.85
CA ALA A 47 -15.34 0.10 2.93
C ALA A 47 -15.84 -0.85 4.02
N TYR A 48 -16.25 -0.31 5.16
CA TYR A 48 -16.81 -1.10 6.24
C TYR A 48 -18.14 -1.76 5.82
N ALA A 49 -19.01 -0.99 5.21
CA ALA A 49 -20.32 -1.49 4.77
C ALA A 49 -20.18 -2.60 3.72
N GLU A 50 -19.16 -2.51 2.86
CA GLU A 50 -18.94 -3.50 1.81
C GLU A 50 -18.11 -4.71 2.28
N GLY A 51 -17.70 -4.73 3.54
CA GLY A 51 -16.91 -5.83 4.07
C GLY A 51 -15.44 -5.79 3.68
N LYS A 52 -14.96 -4.72 3.07
CA LYS A 52 -13.57 -4.56 2.68
C LYS A 52 -12.68 -4.16 3.85
N SER A 53 -13.25 -3.55 4.86
CA SER A 53 -12.55 -3.21 6.09
C SER A 53 -13.38 -3.66 7.27
N LYS A 54 -12.71 -4.10 8.33
CA LYS A 54 -13.37 -4.46 9.59
C LYS A 54 -13.34 -3.32 10.60
N LEU A 55 -12.72 -2.21 10.23
CA LEU A 55 -12.60 -1.06 11.11
C LEU A 55 -13.54 0.05 10.66
N LYS A 56 -14.09 0.74 11.66
CA LYS A 56 -14.90 1.93 11.41
C LYS A 56 -14.04 3.17 11.53
N TYR A 57 -14.42 4.22 10.81
CA TYR A 57 -13.73 5.50 10.92
C TYR A 57 -13.83 6.01 12.38
N PRO A 58 -12.76 6.52 12.98
CA PRO A 58 -11.43 6.80 12.41
C PRO A 58 -10.37 5.77 12.83
N GLN A 59 -10.71 4.52 12.97
CA GLN A 59 -9.83 3.50 13.55
C GLN A 59 -8.80 2.94 12.59
N SER A 60 -9.02 3.07 11.27
CA SER A 60 -8.09 2.56 10.28
C SER A 60 -6.88 3.48 10.13
N LYS A 61 -5.72 2.88 9.90
CA LYS A 61 -4.51 3.64 9.59
C LYS A 61 -4.63 4.41 8.29
N HIS A 62 -5.50 3.97 7.39
CA HIS A 62 -5.82 4.71 6.17
C HIS A 62 -6.52 6.04 6.47
N ASN A 63 -7.08 6.21 7.66
CA ASN A 63 -7.83 7.41 8.01
C ASN A 63 -6.92 8.54 8.52
N ARG A 64 -5.66 8.26 8.80
CA ARG A 64 -4.73 9.27 9.28
C ARG A 64 -4.30 10.19 8.14
N ILE A 65 -3.87 11.39 8.49
CA ILE A 65 -3.36 12.38 7.55
C ILE A 65 -1.96 12.79 8.01
N PRO A 66 -0.91 12.42 7.30
CA PRO A 66 -0.91 11.53 6.12
C PRO A 66 -1.32 10.11 6.47
N SER A 67 -1.74 9.35 5.48
CA SER A 67 -2.13 7.97 5.68
C SER A 67 -0.96 7.12 6.14
N TRP A 68 -1.19 6.26 7.12
CA TRP A 68 -0.17 5.33 7.61
C TRP A 68 -0.33 3.94 6.99
N ALA A 69 -1.23 3.81 6.03
CA ALA A 69 -1.43 2.58 5.31
C ALA A 69 -1.57 2.85 3.83
N VAL A 70 -1.16 1.89 3.02
CA VAL A 70 -1.28 1.96 1.57
C VAL A 70 -1.63 0.57 1.06
N ASP A 71 -2.56 0.52 0.10
CA ASP A 71 -2.87 -0.71 -0.62
C ASP A 71 -2.24 -0.61 -2.00
N ALA A 72 -1.46 -1.60 -2.35
CA ALA A 72 -0.78 -1.68 -3.64
C ALA A 72 -0.91 -3.09 -4.19
N ALA A 73 -0.81 -3.21 -5.51
CA ALA A 73 -0.94 -4.50 -6.17
C ALA A 73 -0.01 -4.56 -7.38
N PRO A 74 0.49 -5.76 -7.72
CA PRO A 74 1.33 -5.91 -8.89
C PRO A 74 0.54 -5.64 -10.17
N TYR A 75 1.19 -4.99 -11.12
CA TYR A 75 0.56 -4.60 -12.36
C TYR A 75 1.29 -5.26 -13.53
N GLU A 76 0.52 -5.87 -14.43
CA GLU A 76 1.04 -6.52 -15.61
C GLU A 76 0.33 -5.99 -16.84
N PRO A 77 0.83 -6.27 -18.05
CA PRO A 77 0.08 -5.94 -19.26
C PRO A 77 -1.33 -6.55 -19.16
N GLY A 78 -2.33 -5.72 -19.23
CA GLY A 78 -3.72 -6.15 -19.07
C GLY A 78 -4.33 -5.80 -17.73
N GLY A 79 -3.54 -5.34 -16.76
CA GLY A 79 -4.07 -4.83 -15.51
C GLY A 79 -3.43 -5.44 -14.28
N ILE A 80 -4.12 -5.29 -13.15
CA ILE A 80 -3.65 -5.80 -11.87
C ILE A 80 -3.79 -7.32 -11.84
N ASP A 81 -2.73 -7.98 -11.39
CA ASP A 81 -2.77 -9.42 -11.16
C ASP A 81 -3.17 -9.68 -9.72
N TRP A 82 -4.42 -10.09 -9.52
CA TRP A 82 -4.98 -10.35 -8.21
C TRP A 82 -4.77 -11.80 -7.75
N SER A 83 -4.02 -12.62 -8.49
CA SER A 83 -3.79 -13.99 -8.05
C SER A 83 -3.05 -13.99 -6.73
N LYS A 84 -3.39 -14.96 -5.88
CA LYS A 84 -2.81 -15.04 -4.54
C LYS A 84 -1.30 -15.20 -4.59
N SER A 85 -0.81 -16.04 -5.50
CA SER A 85 0.63 -16.27 -5.61
C SER A 85 1.39 -15.00 -5.99
N GLN A 86 0.88 -14.24 -6.94
CA GLN A 86 1.54 -13.02 -7.37
C GLN A 86 1.44 -11.93 -6.32
N MET A 87 0.30 -11.84 -5.63
CA MET A 87 0.15 -10.89 -4.53
C MET A 87 1.13 -11.19 -3.40
N LEU A 88 1.32 -12.46 -3.05
CA LEU A 88 2.27 -12.85 -2.00
C LEU A 88 3.71 -12.59 -2.42
N PHE A 89 4.03 -12.88 -3.67
CA PHE A 89 5.36 -12.60 -4.20
C PHE A 89 5.67 -11.11 -4.14
N PHE A 90 4.73 -10.30 -4.59
CA PHE A 90 4.85 -8.85 -4.53
C PHE A 90 5.02 -8.37 -3.08
N ALA A 91 4.18 -8.86 -2.16
CA ALA A 91 4.26 -8.47 -0.75
C ALA A 91 5.62 -8.80 -0.15
N GLY A 92 6.17 -9.96 -0.47
CA GLY A 92 7.51 -10.34 0.01
C GLY A 92 8.59 -9.43 -0.55
N TYR A 93 8.48 -9.06 -1.81
CA TYR A 93 9.43 -8.13 -2.41
C TYR A 93 9.37 -6.77 -1.72
N VAL A 94 8.17 -6.24 -1.52
CA VAL A 94 7.99 -4.95 -0.84
C VAL A 94 8.56 -4.99 0.57
N LYS A 95 8.29 -6.07 1.30
CA LYS A 95 8.82 -6.24 2.67
C LYS A 95 10.34 -6.23 2.68
N GLY A 96 10.96 -6.94 1.73
CA GLY A 96 12.42 -6.97 1.64
C GLY A 96 13.01 -5.59 1.37
N VAL A 97 12.41 -4.85 0.45
CA VAL A 97 12.86 -3.48 0.16
C VAL A 97 12.70 -2.60 1.39
N ALA A 98 11.55 -2.70 2.05
CA ALA A 98 11.28 -1.87 3.24
C ALA A 98 12.26 -2.16 4.37
N ASP A 99 12.55 -3.44 4.63
CA ASP A 99 13.48 -3.80 5.69
C ASP A 99 14.89 -3.29 5.40
N ARG A 100 15.31 -3.36 4.15
CA ARG A 100 16.61 -2.82 3.77
C ARG A 100 16.66 -1.31 3.95
N LEU A 101 15.63 -0.60 3.49
CA LEU A 101 15.59 0.85 3.62
C LEU A 101 15.56 1.29 5.09
N TYR A 102 14.93 0.50 5.94
CA TYR A 102 14.94 0.77 7.37
C TYR A 102 16.34 0.58 7.95
N VAL A 103 16.98 -0.54 7.63
CA VAL A 103 18.32 -0.85 8.17
C VAL A 103 19.35 0.19 7.77
N ILE A 104 19.30 0.67 6.53
CA ILE A 104 20.26 1.68 6.07
C ILE A 104 19.85 3.11 6.43
N GLY A 105 18.73 3.29 7.11
CA GLY A 105 18.34 4.60 7.63
C GLY A 105 17.55 5.47 6.66
N THR A 106 17.18 4.96 5.50
CA THR A 106 16.40 5.73 4.52
C THR A 106 14.94 5.86 4.94
N MET A 107 14.43 4.84 5.62
CA MET A 107 13.09 4.88 6.23
C MET A 107 13.23 4.91 7.75
N SER A 108 12.30 5.61 8.39
CA SER A 108 12.28 5.76 9.85
C SER A 108 11.51 4.66 10.56
N HIS A 109 10.68 3.94 9.83
CA HIS A 109 9.76 2.95 10.40
C HIS A 109 9.84 1.65 9.62
N ARG A 110 9.59 0.54 10.32
CA ARG A 110 9.37 -0.74 9.67
C ARG A 110 7.93 -0.79 9.21
N ILE A 111 7.67 -1.57 8.18
CA ILE A 111 6.30 -1.78 7.71
C ILE A 111 5.78 -3.12 8.21
N ARG A 112 4.48 -3.24 8.20
CA ARG A 112 3.77 -4.49 8.45
C ARG A 112 2.96 -4.81 7.21
N LEU A 113 3.04 -6.07 6.78
CA LEU A 113 2.33 -6.51 5.59
C LEU A 113 0.90 -6.90 5.93
N GLY A 114 0.00 -6.43 5.10
CA GLY A 114 -1.36 -6.85 5.20
C GLY A 114 -1.60 -8.26 4.73
N ALA A 115 -0.72 -8.79 3.91
CA ALA A 115 -0.85 -10.17 3.46
C ALA A 115 -0.86 -11.18 4.61
N ASP A 116 -0.31 -10.78 5.76
CA ASP A 116 -0.27 -11.65 6.93
C ASP A 116 -1.58 -11.71 7.66
N TRP A 117 -2.45 -10.78 7.41
CA TRP A 117 -3.65 -10.68 8.15
C TRP A 117 -4.84 -11.20 7.44
N ASN A 118 -4.64 -11.49 6.21
CA ASN A 118 -5.65 -12.12 5.47
C ASN A 118 -6.97 -11.47 5.48
N GLN A 119 -7.47 -11.07 6.55
CA GLN A 119 -8.83 -10.69 6.63
C GLN A 119 -9.04 -9.36 7.26
N ASN A 120 -8.02 -8.75 7.76
CA ASN A 120 -8.20 -7.55 8.47
C ASN A 120 -7.58 -6.37 7.94
N ASN A 121 -6.68 -6.42 7.26
CA ASN A 121 -6.11 -5.50 6.41
C ASN A 121 -6.00 -4.06 6.76
N ASP A 122 -6.38 -3.62 7.85
CA ASP A 122 -6.24 -2.20 8.21
C ASP A 122 -5.20 -1.97 9.32
#